data_80374895f9e43edbe23b696d2b55625f
#
_entry.id   80374895f9e43edbe23b696d2b55625f
#
_cell.length_a   1.000
_cell.length_b   1.000
_cell.length_c   1.000
_cell.angle_alpha   90.00
_cell.angle_beta   90.00
_cell.angle_gamma   90.00
#
_symmetry.space_group_name_H-M   'P 1'
#
loop_
_entity.id
_entity.type
_entity.pdbx_description
1 polymer ?
#
loop_
_entity_poly.entity_id
_entity_poly.type
_entity_poly.pdbx_seq_one_letter_code
_entity_poly.pdbx_strand_id
1 'polypeptide(L)'
;MAETLHGYATRLEALARSQGLDYYPVQFEEVPSSFMMEVAVYGLPVRMPHWSFGVRYIYQLIQHRMGHSRLFEVVFPGNPGRAFLARNNSLQENTLVTAHVLGHADFAKNNALFKSSQEQVGYRIVDQAAAHARQIGEAINAHGQDRVEAVLDAALALETHIDVFKALRRERYPEYRDELAPRRPGDAFDERFRALPGQERMPLI
;
A
#
# COMPACT_ATOMS: atom_id res chain seq x y z
N MET A 1 28.77 22.53 15.70
CA MET A 1 28.18 21.22 15.98
C MET A 1 27.26 20.86 14.83
N ALA A 2 27.40 19.67 14.24
CA ALA A 2 26.45 19.21 13.21
C ALA A 2 25.06 19.11 13.84
N GLU A 3 24.06 19.63 13.16
CA GLU A 3 22.68 19.55 13.61
C GLU A 3 22.20 18.09 13.54
N THR A 4 21.56 17.61 14.60
CA THR A 4 21.05 16.24 14.67
C THR A 4 19.69 16.14 14.00
N LEU A 5 19.32 14.94 13.51
CA LEU A 5 18.00 14.63 12.98
C LEU A 5 16.88 15.15 13.89
N HIS A 6 16.98 14.90 15.18
CA HIS A 6 15.99 15.34 16.14
C HIS A 6 15.86 16.88 16.20
N GLY A 7 16.98 17.62 16.11
CA GLY A 7 16.97 19.08 16.17
C GLY A 7 16.24 19.73 15.01
N TYR A 8 16.53 19.33 13.76
CA TYR A 8 15.84 19.91 12.61
C TYR A 8 14.42 19.37 12.43
N ALA A 9 14.14 18.11 12.78
CA ALA A 9 12.78 17.56 12.76
C ALA A 9 11.85 18.37 13.66
N THR A 10 12.26 18.64 14.91
CA THR A 10 11.46 19.46 15.85
C THR A 10 11.15 20.87 15.30
N ARG A 11 12.12 21.50 14.62
CA ARG A 11 11.87 22.81 14.01
C ARG A 11 10.93 22.74 12.82
N LEU A 12 11.06 21.70 11.98
CA LEU A 12 10.15 21.47 10.85
C LEU A 12 8.74 21.14 11.30
N GLU A 13 8.60 20.37 12.38
CA GLU A 13 7.29 20.09 13.00
C GLU A 13 6.62 21.38 13.49
N ALA A 14 7.36 22.25 14.17
CA ALA A 14 6.83 23.55 14.61
C ALA A 14 6.41 24.42 13.44
N LEU A 15 7.22 24.46 12.36
CA LEU A 15 6.90 25.19 11.14
C LEU A 15 5.66 24.61 10.44
N ALA A 16 5.59 23.29 10.28
CA ALA A 16 4.46 22.61 9.64
C ALA A 16 3.14 22.92 10.37
N ARG A 17 3.14 22.85 11.70
CA ARG A 17 1.97 23.21 12.52
C ARG A 17 1.60 24.69 12.36
N SER A 18 2.58 25.59 12.28
CA SER A 18 2.32 27.02 12.05
C SER A 18 1.71 27.30 10.67
N GLN A 19 1.94 26.42 9.70
CA GLN A 19 1.33 26.47 8.37
C GLN A 19 -0.02 25.76 8.29
N GLY A 20 -0.54 25.24 9.42
CA GLY A 20 -1.86 24.63 9.51
C GLY A 20 -1.90 23.13 9.24
N LEU A 21 -0.76 22.44 9.12
CA LEU A 21 -0.75 20.98 8.97
C LEU A 21 -1.22 20.32 10.28
N ASP A 22 -2.11 19.35 10.15
CA ASP A 22 -2.71 18.60 11.25
C ASP A 22 -2.42 17.10 11.12
N TYR A 23 -1.43 16.61 11.85
CA TYR A 23 -0.94 15.24 11.77
C TYR A 23 -0.70 14.64 13.17
N TYR A 24 -0.70 13.29 13.24
CA TYR A 24 -0.25 12.57 14.43
C TYR A 24 1.28 12.65 14.55
N PRO A 25 1.84 12.52 15.77
CA PRO A 25 3.29 12.51 15.96
C PRO A 25 3.98 11.52 15.02
N VAL A 26 5.12 11.91 14.46
CA VAL A 26 5.94 11.07 13.58
C VAL A 26 7.27 10.78 14.25
N GLN A 27 7.64 9.51 14.34
CA GLN A 27 8.94 9.05 14.81
C GLN A 27 9.88 8.89 13.61
N PHE A 28 10.94 9.69 13.59
CA PHE A 28 11.95 9.66 12.53
C PHE A 28 13.14 8.81 12.95
N GLU A 29 13.60 7.93 12.06
CA GLU A 29 14.76 7.06 12.28
C GLU A 29 15.63 7.00 11.02
N GLU A 30 16.96 7.15 11.20
CA GLU A 30 17.92 6.99 10.11
C GLU A 30 18.36 5.54 9.99
N VAL A 31 18.16 4.95 8.81
CA VAL A 31 18.46 3.55 8.54
C VAL A 31 19.36 3.37 7.31
N PRO A 32 20.08 2.25 7.20
CA PRO A 32 20.87 1.95 5.99
C PRO A 32 19.99 1.85 4.74
N SER A 33 20.52 2.24 3.58
CA SER A 33 19.80 2.17 2.30
C SER A 33 19.38 0.73 1.93
N SER A 34 20.13 -0.29 2.35
CA SER A 34 19.74 -1.70 2.17
C SER A 34 18.47 -2.02 2.92
N PHE A 35 18.34 -1.57 4.17
CA PHE A 35 17.12 -1.73 4.96
C PHE A 35 15.92 -1.01 4.32
N MET A 36 16.13 0.21 3.81
CA MET A 36 15.10 0.95 3.07
C MET A 36 14.58 0.16 1.88
N MET A 37 15.48 -0.45 1.11
CA MET A 37 15.14 -1.27 -0.05
C MET A 37 14.39 -2.54 0.35
N GLU A 38 14.81 -3.20 1.41
CA GLU A 38 14.13 -4.37 1.96
C GLU A 38 12.71 -4.03 2.40
N VAL A 39 12.54 -2.95 3.16
CA VAL A 39 11.23 -2.49 3.63
C VAL A 39 10.32 -2.10 2.46
N ALA A 40 10.85 -1.41 1.45
CA ALA A 40 10.07 -1.01 0.27
C ALA A 40 9.59 -2.21 -0.55
N VAL A 41 10.37 -3.28 -0.63
CA VAL A 41 10.05 -4.47 -1.42
C VAL A 41 9.25 -5.50 -0.62
N TYR A 42 9.72 -5.85 0.56
CA TYR A 42 9.16 -6.95 1.36
C TYR A 42 8.10 -6.48 2.37
N GLY A 43 8.08 -5.21 2.70
CA GLY A 43 7.24 -4.65 3.75
C GLY A 43 7.89 -4.73 5.14
N LEU A 44 7.23 -4.13 6.13
CA LEU A 44 7.65 -4.19 7.54
C LEU A 44 6.39 -4.43 8.40
N PRO A 45 6.26 -5.58 9.04
CA PRO A 45 7.13 -6.77 8.89
C PRO A 45 7.04 -7.39 7.48
N VAL A 46 7.96 -8.31 7.15
CA VAL A 46 7.90 -9.08 5.91
C VAL A 46 6.55 -9.78 5.83
N ARG A 47 5.80 -9.54 4.76
CA ARG A 47 4.39 -9.98 4.65
C ARG A 47 4.29 -11.49 4.49
N MET A 48 5.11 -12.05 3.59
CA MET A 48 5.11 -13.47 3.25
C MET A 48 6.38 -13.82 2.48
N PRO A 49 6.91 -15.05 2.59
CA PRO A 49 7.95 -15.54 1.72
C PRO A 49 7.34 -15.85 0.34
N HIS A 50 7.71 -15.08 -0.68
CA HIS A 50 7.26 -15.29 -2.05
C HIS A 50 8.37 -14.92 -3.03
N TRP A 51 8.59 -15.74 -4.08
CA TRP A 51 9.66 -15.57 -5.04
C TRP A 51 9.65 -14.22 -5.76
N SER A 52 8.46 -13.68 -6.04
CA SER A 52 8.30 -12.41 -6.76
C SER A 52 8.91 -11.20 -6.05
N PHE A 53 9.02 -11.25 -4.72
CA PHE A 53 9.68 -10.19 -3.96
C PHE A 53 11.18 -10.17 -4.22
N GLY A 54 11.82 -11.33 -4.37
CA GLY A 54 13.22 -11.42 -4.75
C GLY A 54 13.49 -10.79 -6.12
N VAL A 55 12.62 -11.03 -7.09
CA VAL A 55 12.69 -10.40 -8.43
C VAL A 55 12.54 -8.88 -8.31
N ARG A 56 11.57 -8.40 -7.53
CA ARG A 56 11.37 -6.95 -7.28
C ARG A 56 12.59 -6.33 -6.60
N TYR A 57 13.19 -7.02 -5.64
CA TYR A 57 14.41 -6.56 -4.96
C TYR A 57 15.58 -6.39 -5.94
N ILE A 58 15.83 -7.39 -6.78
CA ILE A 58 16.90 -7.34 -7.79
C ILE A 58 16.64 -6.20 -8.78
N TYR A 59 15.42 -6.05 -9.26
CA TYR A 59 15.05 -4.96 -10.15
C TYR A 59 15.30 -3.59 -9.50
N GLN A 60 14.84 -3.40 -8.27
CA GLN A 60 15.03 -2.15 -7.52
C GLN A 60 16.51 -1.87 -7.26
N LEU A 61 17.31 -2.90 -6.97
CA LEU A 61 18.76 -2.78 -6.79
C LEU A 61 19.46 -2.34 -8.08
N ILE A 62 19.07 -2.89 -9.22
CA ILE A 62 19.59 -2.49 -10.53
C ILE A 62 19.25 -1.02 -10.80
N GLN A 63 17.98 -0.62 -10.65
CA GLN A 63 17.54 0.77 -10.83
C GLN A 63 18.31 1.73 -9.93
N HIS A 64 18.51 1.35 -8.67
CA HIS A 64 19.28 2.14 -7.72
C HIS A 64 20.75 2.30 -8.15
N ARG A 65 21.42 1.22 -8.57
CA ARG A 65 22.81 1.25 -9.04
C ARG A 65 22.99 2.03 -10.33
N MET A 66 21.99 2.05 -11.20
CA MET A 66 21.98 2.86 -12.42
C MET A 66 21.65 4.33 -12.18
N GLY A 67 21.30 4.70 -10.95
CA GLY A 67 20.90 6.08 -10.60
C GLY A 67 19.49 6.45 -11.06
N HIS A 68 18.69 5.49 -11.53
CA HIS A 68 17.33 5.72 -11.99
C HIS A 68 16.30 5.79 -10.87
N SER A 69 16.62 5.24 -9.71
CA SER A 69 15.77 5.36 -8.52
C SER A 69 16.61 5.55 -7.27
N ARG A 70 16.08 6.34 -6.35
CA ARG A 70 16.65 6.54 -5.02
C ARG A 70 15.52 6.57 -4.00
N LEU A 71 15.65 5.77 -2.95
CA LEU A 71 14.75 5.79 -1.82
C LEU A 71 15.31 6.75 -0.77
N PHE A 72 14.60 7.84 -0.53
CA PHE A 72 14.97 8.84 0.46
C PHE A 72 14.31 8.54 1.80
N GLU A 73 13.06 8.06 1.77
CA GLU A 73 12.24 7.74 2.93
C GLU A 73 11.29 6.56 2.65
N VAL A 74 10.83 5.95 3.75
CA VAL A 74 9.67 5.05 3.78
C VAL A 74 8.81 5.44 4.97
N VAL A 75 7.53 5.68 4.73
CA VAL A 75 6.59 6.19 5.74
C VAL A 75 5.51 5.16 6.03
N PHE A 76 5.27 4.92 7.30
CA PHE A 76 4.14 4.14 7.80
C PHE A 76 3.21 5.08 8.57
N PRO A 77 2.06 5.42 7.99
CA PRO A 77 1.08 6.26 8.68
C PRO A 77 0.53 5.54 9.91
N GLY A 78 0.24 6.29 10.96
CA GLY A 78 -0.27 5.74 12.21
C GLY A 78 -0.30 6.79 13.32
N ASN A 79 -0.61 6.37 14.54
CA ASN A 79 -0.55 7.20 15.72
C ASN A 79 0.23 6.49 16.85
N PRO A 80 1.56 6.75 17.01
CA PRO A 80 2.39 7.61 16.17
C PRO A 80 2.69 7.00 14.78
N GLY A 81 2.93 7.86 13.79
CA GLY A 81 3.50 7.47 12.51
C GLY A 81 4.99 7.14 12.63
N ARG A 82 5.52 6.35 11.69
CA ARG A 82 6.96 6.04 11.61
C ARG A 82 7.50 6.42 10.24
N ALA A 83 8.66 7.06 10.23
CA ALA A 83 9.36 7.42 9.00
C ALA A 83 10.84 7.01 9.09
N PHE A 84 11.25 6.20 8.14
CA PHE A 84 12.64 5.81 7.98
C PHE A 84 13.29 6.70 6.92
N LEU A 85 14.42 7.31 7.27
CA LEU A 85 15.21 8.15 6.37
C LEU A 85 16.49 7.42 6.00
N ALA A 86 16.91 7.51 4.75
CA ALA A 86 18.15 6.87 4.32
C ALA A 86 19.36 7.59 4.95
N ARG A 87 20.23 6.84 5.62
CA ARG A 87 21.43 7.37 6.30
C ARG A 87 22.41 8.07 5.37
N ASN A 88 22.40 7.74 4.08
CA ASN A 88 23.23 8.36 3.06
C ASN A 88 22.62 9.61 2.43
N ASN A 89 21.46 10.07 2.89
CA ASN A 89 20.94 11.38 2.53
C ASN A 89 21.84 12.48 3.10
N SER A 90 22.03 13.54 2.35
CA SER A 90 22.64 14.77 2.88
C SER A 90 21.71 15.46 3.86
N LEU A 91 22.24 16.40 4.65
CA LEU A 91 21.41 17.19 5.56
C LEU A 91 20.30 17.94 4.82
N GLN A 92 20.59 18.49 3.64
CA GLN A 92 19.61 19.19 2.81
C GLN A 92 18.48 18.25 2.36
N GLU A 93 18.85 17.06 1.88
CA GLU A 93 17.88 16.04 1.48
C GLU A 93 17.03 15.63 2.67
N ASN A 94 17.63 15.30 3.81
CA ASN A 94 16.88 14.92 5.01
C ASN A 94 15.96 16.03 5.50
N THR A 95 16.35 17.30 5.38
CA THR A 95 15.49 18.44 5.74
C THR A 95 14.23 18.48 4.85
N LEU A 96 14.43 18.39 3.52
CA LEU A 96 13.31 18.38 2.57
C LEU A 96 12.42 17.17 2.75
N VAL A 97 13.04 16.01 2.91
CA VAL A 97 12.32 14.73 3.10
C VAL A 97 11.53 14.71 4.40
N THR A 98 12.08 15.26 5.50
CA THR A 98 11.34 15.36 6.77
C THR A 98 10.12 16.26 6.61
N ALA A 99 10.23 17.40 5.93
CA ALA A 99 9.08 18.26 5.64
C ALA A 99 8.03 17.53 4.75
N HIS A 100 8.49 16.79 3.73
CA HIS A 100 7.66 15.96 2.86
C HIS A 100 6.89 14.89 3.65
N VAL A 101 7.54 14.21 4.57
CA VAL A 101 6.92 13.21 5.46
C VAL A 101 5.82 13.82 6.32
N LEU A 102 6.01 15.05 6.83
CA LEU A 102 4.96 15.74 7.59
C LEU A 102 3.74 16.04 6.73
N GLY A 103 3.94 16.35 5.44
CA GLY A 103 2.84 16.45 4.47
C GLY A 103 2.12 15.12 4.24
N HIS A 104 2.85 14.01 4.14
CA HIS A 104 2.25 12.68 4.09
C HIS A 104 1.45 12.34 5.34
N ALA A 105 1.95 12.70 6.52
CA ALA A 105 1.27 12.45 7.79
C ALA A 105 -0.03 13.26 7.93
N ASP A 106 -0.03 14.53 7.49
CA ASP A 106 -1.22 15.37 7.42
C ASP A 106 -2.25 14.78 6.43
N PHE A 107 -1.80 14.44 5.23
CA PHE A 107 -2.68 13.83 4.23
C PHE A 107 -3.26 12.51 4.71
N ALA A 108 -2.47 11.63 5.30
CA ALA A 108 -2.92 10.34 5.81
C ALA A 108 -3.96 10.48 6.92
N LYS A 109 -3.84 11.49 7.79
CA LYS A 109 -4.80 11.77 8.86
C LYS A 109 -6.12 12.34 8.36
N ASN A 110 -6.06 13.26 7.37
CA ASN A 110 -7.21 14.07 6.97
C ASN A 110 -7.92 13.57 5.70
N ASN A 111 -7.27 12.70 4.91
CA ASN A 111 -7.91 12.09 3.75
C ASN A 111 -9.01 11.13 4.17
N ALA A 112 -10.23 11.32 3.67
CA ALA A 112 -11.41 10.56 4.07
C ALA A 112 -11.27 9.04 3.85
N LEU A 113 -10.58 8.60 2.78
CA LEU A 113 -10.38 7.18 2.49
C LEU A 113 -9.38 6.56 3.45
N PHE A 114 -8.24 7.23 3.70
CA PHE A 114 -7.24 6.74 4.64
C PHE A 114 -7.73 6.79 6.09
N LYS A 115 -8.46 7.84 6.45
CA LYS A 115 -9.06 7.98 7.78
C LYS A 115 -9.96 6.79 8.10
N SER A 116 -10.87 6.43 7.21
CA SER A 116 -11.78 5.30 7.40
C SER A 116 -11.03 3.99 7.61
N SER A 117 -10.00 3.68 6.81
CA SER A 117 -9.24 2.46 6.98
C SER A 117 -8.33 2.47 8.22
N GLN A 118 -7.75 3.61 8.59
CA GLN A 118 -6.95 3.73 9.81
C GLN A 118 -7.79 3.62 11.08
N GLU A 119 -8.98 4.21 11.11
CA GLU A 119 -9.90 4.08 12.23
C GLU A 119 -10.32 2.62 12.48
N GLN A 120 -10.54 1.83 11.43
CA GLN A 120 -10.87 0.41 11.53
C GLN A 120 -9.78 -0.41 12.22
N VAL A 121 -8.51 -0.04 12.06
CA VAL A 121 -7.37 -0.73 12.68
C VAL A 121 -6.82 0.01 13.91
N GLY A 122 -7.52 1.02 14.40
CA GLY A 122 -7.09 1.83 15.55
C GLY A 122 -5.74 2.51 15.35
N TYR A 123 -5.44 2.93 14.11
CA TYR A 123 -4.15 3.53 13.71
C TYR A 123 -2.91 2.63 13.91
N ARG A 124 -3.12 1.31 13.98
CA ARG A 124 -2.09 0.29 14.25
C ARG A 124 -1.78 -0.56 13.03
N ILE A 125 -1.52 0.09 11.90
CA ILE A 125 -1.34 -0.58 10.60
C ILE A 125 -0.18 -1.58 10.58
N VAL A 126 0.92 -1.29 11.29
CA VAL A 126 2.07 -2.20 11.40
C VAL A 126 1.71 -3.46 12.19
N ASP A 127 0.94 -3.30 13.27
CA ASP A 127 0.47 -4.44 14.08
C ASP A 127 -0.49 -5.33 13.28
N GLN A 128 -1.35 -4.72 12.47
CA GLN A 128 -2.23 -5.46 11.55
C GLN A 128 -1.41 -6.22 10.50
N ALA A 129 -0.41 -5.58 9.90
CA ALA A 129 0.47 -6.24 8.94
C ALA A 129 1.22 -7.42 9.59
N ALA A 130 1.66 -7.29 10.85
CA ALA A 130 2.28 -8.37 11.62
C ALA A 130 1.31 -9.53 11.87
N ALA A 131 0.03 -9.24 12.15
CA ALA A 131 -0.99 -10.26 12.31
C ALA A 131 -1.23 -11.04 11.02
N HIS A 132 -1.33 -10.35 9.89
CA HIS A 132 -1.46 -10.98 8.58
C HIS A 132 -0.23 -11.84 8.22
N ALA A 133 0.99 -11.36 8.49
CA ALA A 133 2.21 -12.14 8.28
C ALA A 133 2.21 -13.45 9.10
N ARG A 134 1.74 -13.41 10.35
CA ARG A 134 1.58 -14.63 11.16
C ARG A 134 0.56 -15.59 10.57
N GLN A 135 -0.61 -15.12 10.12
CA GLN A 135 -1.62 -15.96 9.49
C GLN A 135 -1.09 -16.67 8.24
N ILE A 136 -0.31 -15.96 7.40
CA ILE A 136 0.34 -16.59 6.25
C ILE A 136 1.34 -17.65 6.69
N GLY A 137 2.16 -17.38 7.72
CA GLY A 137 3.09 -18.35 8.30
C GLY A 137 2.39 -19.60 8.84
N GLU A 138 1.28 -19.44 9.54
CA GLU A 138 0.45 -20.54 10.02
C GLU A 138 -0.14 -21.37 8.87
N ALA A 139 -0.61 -20.72 7.80
CA ALA A 139 -1.10 -21.40 6.61
C ALA A 139 0.02 -22.20 5.91
N ILE A 140 1.24 -21.67 5.80
CA ILE A 140 2.38 -22.38 5.26
C ILE A 140 2.70 -23.63 6.12
N ASN A 141 2.71 -23.48 7.43
CA ASN A 141 2.95 -24.62 8.35
C ASN A 141 1.87 -25.70 8.24
N ALA A 142 0.61 -25.31 8.02
CA ALA A 142 -0.50 -26.24 7.95
C ALA A 142 -0.65 -26.93 6.58
N HIS A 143 -0.34 -26.22 5.49
CA HIS A 143 -0.67 -26.68 4.13
C HIS A 143 0.55 -26.88 3.21
N GLY A 144 1.71 -26.44 3.65
CA GLY A 144 2.96 -26.45 2.87
C GLY A 144 3.13 -25.21 2.00
N GLN A 145 4.39 -24.87 1.72
CA GLN A 145 4.79 -23.68 0.96
C GLN A 145 4.15 -23.64 -0.43
N ASP A 146 4.25 -24.74 -1.20
CA ASP A 146 3.81 -24.79 -2.60
C ASP A 146 2.32 -24.49 -2.77
N ARG A 147 1.49 -25.01 -1.84
CA ARG A 147 0.03 -24.79 -1.90
C ARG A 147 -0.33 -23.35 -1.57
N VAL A 148 0.35 -22.75 -0.62
CA VAL A 148 0.14 -21.34 -0.27
C VAL A 148 0.64 -20.44 -1.38
N GLU A 149 1.81 -20.71 -1.96
CA GLU A 149 2.33 -19.96 -3.12
C GLU A 149 1.39 -20.04 -4.32
N ALA A 150 0.82 -21.19 -4.64
CA ALA A 150 -0.13 -21.30 -5.74
C ALA A 150 -1.37 -20.40 -5.56
N VAL A 151 -1.87 -20.24 -4.32
CA VAL A 151 -2.96 -19.31 -4.02
C VAL A 151 -2.49 -17.85 -4.15
N LEU A 152 -1.28 -17.54 -3.69
CA LEU A 152 -0.71 -16.19 -3.79
C LEU A 152 -0.45 -15.81 -5.24
N ASP A 153 0.07 -16.72 -6.07
CA ASP A 153 0.27 -16.51 -7.50
C ASP A 153 -1.06 -16.20 -8.21
N ALA A 154 -2.11 -16.97 -7.91
CA ALA A 154 -3.43 -16.72 -8.46
C ALA A 154 -3.99 -15.35 -8.02
N ALA A 155 -3.82 -14.98 -6.75
CA ALA A 155 -4.24 -13.69 -6.23
C ALA A 155 -3.48 -12.52 -6.89
N LEU A 156 -2.16 -12.64 -7.04
CA LEU A 156 -1.32 -11.64 -7.72
C LEU A 156 -1.67 -11.49 -9.20
N ALA A 157 -2.00 -12.61 -9.88
CA ALA A 157 -2.46 -12.57 -11.27
C ALA A 157 -3.80 -11.82 -11.41
N LEU A 158 -4.71 -11.98 -10.44
CA LEU A 158 -5.99 -11.30 -10.43
C LEU A 158 -5.90 -9.82 -10.02
N GLU A 159 -4.86 -9.42 -9.29
CA GLU A 159 -4.69 -8.05 -8.77
C GLU A 159 -4.80 -7.00 -9.88
N THR A 160 -4.21 -7.26 -11.05
CA THR A 160 -4.24 -6.34 -12.20
C THR A 160 -5.63 -6.17 -12.82
N HIS A 161 -6.56 -7.06 -12.54
CA HIS A 161 -7.95 -7.03 -13.01
C HIS A 161 -8.92 -6.41 -12.00
N ILE A 162 -8.42 -6.03 -10.81
CA ILE A 162 -9.23 -5.40 -9.77
C ILE A 162 -9.16 -3.89 -9.93
N ASP A 163 -10.30 -3.26 -10.20
CA ASP A 163 -10.42 -1.81 -10.15
C ASP A 163 -10.46 -1.33 -8.69
N VAL A 164 -9.33 -0.89 -8.17
CA VAL A 164 -9.19 -0.37 -6.81
C VAL A 164 -10.04 0.89 -6.58
N PHE A 165 -10.43 1.59 -7.64
CA PHE A 165 -11.26 2.79 -7.61
C PHE A 165 -12.75 2.49 -7.79
N LYS A 166 -13.13 1.23 -7.93
CA LYS A 166 -14.53 0.84 -8.14
C LYS A 166 -15.45 1.39 -7.05
N ALA A 167 -14.99 1.43 -5.80
CA ALA A 167 -15.75 1.98 -4.68
C ALA A 167 -16.02 3.49 -4.81
N LEU A 168 -15.12 4.24 -5.46
CA LEU A 168 -15.26 5.67 -5.73
C LEU A 168 -16.17 5.97 -6.92
N ARG A 169 -16.25 5.02 -7.88
CA ARG A 169 -17.06 5.13 -9.10
C ARG A 169 -18.38 4.38 -8.98
N ARG A 170 -18.70 3.87 -7.80
CA ARG A 170 -19.92 3.12 -7.59
C ARG A 170 -21.11 4.02 -7.92
N GLU A 171 -21.72 3.80 -9.08
CA GLU A 171 -23.10 4.24 -9.28
C GLU A 171 -23.92 3.67 -8.12
N ARG A 172 -24.78 4.48 -7.54
CA ARG A 172 -25.75 3.97 -6.56
C ARG A 172 -26.58 2.93 -7.31
N TYR A 173 -26.28 1.65 -7.07
CA TYR A 173 -27.16 0.61 -7.53
C TYR A 173 -28.55 0.92 -6.98
N PRO A 174 -29.59 0.89 -7.82
CA PRO A 174 -30.98 0.92 -7.33
C PRO A 174 -31.08 -0.15 -6.25
N GLU A 175 -31.81 0.18 -5.18
CA GLU A 175 -31.89 -0.67 -3.99
C GLU A 175 -32.17 -2.10 -4.41
N TYR A 176 -31.34 -3.02 -3.98
CA TYR A 176 -31.26 -4.44 -4.36
C TYR A 176 -32.57 -5.22 -4.09
N ARG A 177 -33.61 -4.58 -3.64
CA ARG A 177 -34.89 -5.19 -3.25
C ARG A 177 -35.74 -5.68 -4.41
N ASP A 178 -35.58 -5.13 -5.61
CA ASP A 178 -36.40 -5.51 -6.77
C ASP A 178 -35.74 -6.48 -7.73
N GLU A 179 -34.47 -6.85 -7.52
CA GLU A 179 -33.69 -7.72 -8.42
C GLU A 179 -33.59 -9.17 -7.96
N LEU A 180 -34.24 -9.55 -6.86
CA LEU A 180 -34.28 -10.95 -6.37
C LEU A 180 -35.33 -11.83 -7.07
N ALA A 181 -35.83 -11.41 -8.23
CA ALA A 181 -36.44 -12.36 -9.13
C ALA A 181 -35.36 -13.35 -9.59
N PRO A 182 -35.59 -14.66 -9.54
CA PRO A 182 -34.61 -15.65 -9.93
C PRO A 182 -34.27 -15.50 -11.42
N ARG A 183 -33.20 -14.76 -11.73
CA ARG A 183 -32.64 -14.71 -13.06
C ARG A 183 -32.07 -16.09 -13.38
N ARG A 184 -32.44 -16.64 -14.51
CA ARG A 184 -31.86 -17.90 -14.97
C ARG A 184 -30.36 -17.73 -15.13
N PRO A 185 -29.52 -18.74 -14.74
CA PRO A 185 -28.10 -18.70 -15.04
C PRO A 185 -27.91 -18.51 -16.56
N GLY A 186 -27.30 -17.39 -16.96
CA GLY A 186 -27.11 -17.02 -18.36
C GLY A 186 -27.75 -15.69 -18.77
N ASP A 187 -28.81 -15.24 -18.13
CA ASP A 187 -29.51 -14.00 -18.53
C ASP A 187 -28.60 -12.75 -18.40
N ALA A 188 -27.80 -12.69 -17.36
CA ALA A 188 -26.87 -11.57 -17.15
C ALA A 188 -25.72 -11.58 -18.17
N PHE A 189 -25.31 -12.73 -18.65
CA PHE A 189 -24.29 -12.88 -19.69
C PHE A 189 -24.85 -12.48 -21.04
N ASP A 190 -26.04 -12.93 -21.38
CA ASP A 190 -26.75 -12.61 -22.62
C ASP A 190 -27.06 -11.11 -22.77
N GLU A 191 -27.49 -10.43 -21.72
CA GLU A 191 -27.73 -8.97 -21.75
C GLU A 191 -26.46 -8.17 -21.99
N ARG A 192 -25.33 -8.58 -21.39
CA ARG A 192 -24.04 -7.89 -21.55
C ARG A 192 -23.50 -7.96 -22.97
N PHE A 193 -23.82 -8.99 -23.72
CA PHE A 193 -23.38 -9.19 -25.10
C PHE A 193 -24.44 -8.84 -26.16
N ARG A 194 -25.67 -8.54 -25.76
CA ARG A 194 -26.71 -8.04 -26.66
C ARG A 194 -26.50 -6.61 -27.17
N ALA A 195 -25.59 -5.86 -26.54
CA ALA A 195 -25.44 -4.44 -26.77
C ALA A 195 -24.51 -4.06 -27.95
N LEU A 196 -24.00 -4.99 -28.73
CA LEU A 196 -23.17 -4.71 -29.89
C LEU A 196 -23.99 -4.88 -31.19
N PRO A 197 -24.43 -3.78 -31.82
CA PRO A 197 -25.14 -3.88 -33.09
C PRO A 197 -24.22 -4.47 -34.17
N GLY A 198 -24.62 -5.58 -34.77
CA GLY A 198 -23.97 -6.13 -35.98
C GLY A 198 -23.09 -7.36 -35.76
N GLN A 199 -23.05 -7.96 -34.57
CA GLN A 199 -22.38 -9.26 -34.37
C GLN A 199 -23.40 -10.40 -34.32
N GLU A 200 -23.33 -11.32 -35.32
CA GLU A 200 -24.04 -12.60 -35.24
C GLU A 200 -23.52 -13.42 -34.05
N ARG A 201 -24.44 -14.08 -33.34
CA ARG A 201 -24.12 -14.91 -32.19
C ARG A 201 -23.13 -16.00 -32.57
N MET A 202 -21.96 -16.02 -31.98
CA MET A 202 -21.13 -17.23 -31.98
C MET A 202 -21.78 -18.31 -31.12
N PRO A 203 -21.98 -19.51 -31.63
CA PRO A 203 -22.46 -20.63 -30.82
C PRO A 203 -21.40 -20.96 -29.75
N LEU A 204 -21.82 -21.08 -28.52
CA LEU A 204 -20.99 -21.60 -27.43
C LEU A 204 -20.71 -23.08 -27.74
N ILE A 205 -19.42 -23.43 -27.85
CA ILE A 205 -18.92 -24.80 -27.94
C ILE A 205 -18.94 -25.44 -26.58
#